data_a3d0f574070408c9bd45c8128a60d363
#
_entry.id   a3d0f574070408c9bd45c8128a60d363
#
_cell.length_a   1.000
_cell.length_b   1.000
_cell.length_c   1.000
_cell.angle_alpha   90.00
_cell.angle_beta   90.00
_cell.angle_gamma   90.00
#
_symmetry.space_group_name_H-M   'P 1'
#
loop_
_entity.id
_entity.type
_entity.pdbx_description
1 polymer ?
#
loop_
_entity_poly.entity_id
_entity_poly.type
_entity_poly.pdbx_seq_one_letter_code
_entity_poly.pdbx_strand_id
1 'polypeptide(L)'
;MKKISSVLLAFLMLVSSLFCANAAFGEDWSSQSGKNTFQSAENLVIGTIYNRPATEITGTVFKLDLNQAAKYTLSISSNSAAKVEIYQNDDKNIIDTVFVLGDKAQKKVTDKNFDFLKGTYYFRILSVGDYTFSVSNYVCNHYFDVVTTSPTYFSAGYHTYTCFLCGYSYKTKGDKRKFLKPLKFIH
;
A
#
# COMPACT_ATOMS: atom_id res chain seq x y z
N MET A 1 -45.09 23.97 -4.15
CA MET A 1 -44.12 23.30 -3.28
C MET A 1 -43.27 22.40 -4.19
N LYS A 2 -42.00 22.76 -4.44
CA LYS A 2 -41.09 21.96 -5.31
C LYS A 2 -40.63 20.74 -4.55
N LYS A 3 -40.87 19.55 -5.11
CA LYS A 3 -40.37 18.29 -4.59
C LYS A 3 -38.83 18.30 -4.68
N ILE A 4 -38.15 18.39 -3.56
CA ILE A 4 -36.72 18.21 -3.50
C ILE A 4 -36.46 16.74 -3.86
N SER A 5 -35.67 16.53 -4.92
CA SER A 5 -35.38 15.19 -5.44
C SER A 5 -34.69 14.37 -4.31
N SER A 6 -35.16 13.13 -4.12
CA SER A 6 -34.60 12.18 -3.14
C SER A 6 -33.09 11.94 -3.36
N VAL A 7 -32.60 12.17 -4.58
CA VAL A 7 -31.18 12.13 -4.92
C VAL A 7 -30.38 13.26 -4.25
N LEU A 8 -30.96 14.48 -4.14
CA LEU A 8 -30.30 15.61 -3.48
C LEU A 8 -30.21 15.39 -1.97
N LEU A 9 -31.22 14.76 -1.36
CA LEU A 9 -31.21 14.43 0.06
C LEU A 9 -30.18 13.34 0.38
N ALA A 10 -30.06 12.31 -0.48
CA ALA A 10 -29.05 11.27 -0.34
C ALA A 10 -27.62 11.81 -0.50
N PHE A 11 -27.43 12.76 -1.42
CA PHE A 11 -26.12 13.42 -1.61
C PHE A 11 -25.74 14.30 -0.40
N LEU A 12 -26.71 15.01 0.19
CA LEU A 12 -26.48 15.79 1.41
C LEU A 12 -26.13 14.90 2.61
N MET A 13 -26.75 13.73 2.73
CA MET A 13 -26.46 12.76 3.79
C MET A 13 -25.06 12.13 3.61
N LEU A 14 -24.63 11.88 2.38
CA LEU A 14 -23.29 11.37 2.08
C LEU A 14 -22.20 12.39 2.38
N VAL A 15 -22.44 13.66 2.05
CA VAL A 15 -21.50 14.75 2.35
C VAL A 15 -21.40 14.99 3.86
N SER A 16 -22.53 14.94 4.59
CA SER A 16 -22.53 15.10 6.06
C SER A 16 -21.83 13.95 6.78
N SER A 17 -21.89 12.72 6.26
CA SER A 17 -21.17 11.59 6.86
C SER A 17 -19.64 11.68 6.64
N LEU A 18 -19.20 12.28 5.52
CA LEU A 18 -17.77 12.60 5.31
C LEU A 18 -17.29 13.72 6.27
N PHE A 19 -18.13 14.71 6.54
CA PHE A 19 -17.80 15.76 7.51
C PHE A 19 -17.82 15.24 8.97
N CYS A 20 -18.70 14.31 9.31
CA CYS A 20 -18.69 13.68 10.65
C CYS A 20 -17.44 12.81 10.87
N ALA A 21 -16.92 12.17 9.84
CA ALA A 21 -15.66 11.40 9.95
C ALA A 21 -14.46 12.32 10.26
N ASN A 22 -14.44 13.54 9.70
CA ASN A 22 -13.43 14.55 10.06
C ASN A 22 -13.65 15.16 11.45
N ALA A 23 -14.90 15.31 11.90
CA ALA A 23 -15.22 15.83 13.24
C ALA A 23 -14.92 14.81 14.35
N ALA A 24 -14.95 13.50 14.06
CA ALA A 24 -14.53 12.47 15.00
C ALA A 24 -13.03 12.47 15.29
N PHE A 25 -12.23 13.08 14.41
CA PHE A 25 -10.78 13.22 14.54
C PHE A 25 -10.38 14.68 14.83
N GLY A 26 -11.11 15.41 15.65
CA GLY A 26 -10.96 16.84 15.99
C GLY A 26 -9.56 17.43 15.82
N GLU A 27 -9.50 18.67 15.39
CA GLU A 27 -8.28 19.38 14.97
C GLU A 27 -7.25 19.67 16.09
N ASP A 28 -7.53 19.34 17.35
CA ASP A 28 -6.64 19.68 18.48
C ASP A 28 -5.98 18.44 19.11
N TRP A 29 -5.11 17.82 18.34
CA TRP A 29 -4.25 16.74 18.81
C TRP A 29 -2.93 17.24 19.43
N SER A 30 -2.64 18.53 19.28
CA SER A 30 -1.38 19.12 19.78
C SER A 30 -1.35 19.27 21.31
N SER A 31 -2.49 19.21 21.97
CA SER A 31 -2.61 19.48 23.41
C SER A 31 -2.75 18.24 24.30
N GLN A 32 -2.95 17.04 23.73
CA GLN A 32 -2.98 15.82 24.57
C GLN A 32 -1.58 15.28 24.82
N SER A 33 -1.00 15.85 25.85
CA SER A 33 0.32 15.55 26.40
C SER A 33 0.43 14.08 26.83
N GLY A 34 1.51 13.42 26.41
CA GLY A 34 2.25 12.66 27.40
C GLY A 34 2.70 11.26 27.04
N LYS A 35 2.16 10.54 26.04
CA LYS A 35 2.67 9.18 25.78
C LYS A 35 2.84 8.77 24.31
N ASN A 36 2.41 9.58 23.38
CA ASN A 36 2.49 9.25 21.96
C ASN A 36 3.17 10.32 21.13
N THR A 37 4.25 10.88 21.67
CA THR A 37 5.12 11.78 20.92
C THR A 37 6.03 10.97 20.01
N PHE A 38 6.49 11.55 18.92
CA PHE A 38 7.49 10.94 18.04
C PHE A 38 8.78 10.56 18.79
N GLN A 39 9.06 11.18 19.95
CA GLN A 39 10.20 10.83 20.81
C GLN A 39 10.02 9.49 21.56
N SER A 40 8.78 9.07 21.81
CA SER A 40 8.44 7.80 22.46
C SER A 40 7.86 6.77 21.49
N ALA A 41 8.08 6.96 20.18
CA ALA A 41 7.59 6.06 19.16
C ALA A 41 8.10 4.62 19.34
N GLU A 42 7.25 3.64 19.23
CA GLU A 42 7.59 2.22 19.27
C GLU A 42 8.36 1.84 17.99
N ASN A 43 9.48 1.16 18.10
CA ASN A 43 10.23 0.69 16.94
C ASN A 43 9.41 -0.37 16.19
N LEU A 44 9.16 -0.09 14.91
CA LEU A 44 8.44 -0.97 14.01
C LEU A 44 9.39 -2.02 13.42
N VAL A 45 9.01 -3.29 13.53
CA VAL A 45 9.72 -4.40 12.91
C VAL A 45 8.96 -4.84 11.65
N ILE A 46 9.62 -4.79 10.51
CA ILE A 46 9.03 -5.18 9.21
C ILE A 46 8.56 -6.65 9.26
N GLY A 47 7.33 -6.90 8.80
CA GLY A 47 6.69 -8.21 8.81
C GLY A 47 5.98 -8.57 10.11
N THR A 48 6.08 -7.75 11.15
CA THR A 48 5.37 -7.97 12.41
C THR A 48 3.96 -7.37 12.36
N ILE A 49 2.99 -8.12 12.87
CA ILE A 49 1.61 -7.65 13.01
C ILE A 49 1.41 -7.15 14.45
N TYR A 50 1.06 -5.89 14.58
CA TYR A 50 0.76 -5.24 15.84
C TYR A 50 -0.74 -5.25 16.07
N ASN A 51 -1.20 -5.95 17.10
CA ASN A 51 -2.60 -5.93 17.55
C ASN A 51 -2.72 -4.94 18.71
N ARG A 52 -3.65 -4.01 18.59
CA ARG A 52 -3.92 -3.02 19.64
C ARG A 52 -5.42 -2.98 19.92
N PRO A 53 -5.81 -3.02 21.20
CA PRO A 53 -7.19 -2.80 21.58
C PRO A 53 -7.60 -1.36 21.25
N ALA A 54 -8.90 -1.11 21.26
CA ALA A 54 -9.43 0.25 21.27
C ALA A 54 -8.73 1.01 22.40
N THR A 55 -7.93 1.97 22.05
CA THR A 55 -7.34 2.90 22.99
C THR A 55 -8.06 4.22 22.87
N GLU A 56 -8.18 4.93 24.01
CA GLU A 56 -8.62 6.30 23.99
C GLU A 56 -7.88 7.04 22.84
N ILE A 57 -8.52 8.01 22.28
CA ILE A 57 -8.22 8.84 21.11
C ILE A 57 -6.73 9.29 20.94
N THR A 58 -5.82 8.83 21.77
CA THR A 58 -4.42 9.31 21.85
C THR A 58 -3.50 8.85 20.71
N GLY A 59 -3.93 7.87 19.90
CA GLY A 59 -3.12 7.33 18.80
C GLY A 59 -1.86 6.59 19.29
N THR A 60 -1.34 5.72 18.47
CA THR A 60 -0.06 5.04 18.67
C THR A 60 0.92 5.49 17.59
N VAL A 61 2.16 5.78 17.95
CA VAL A 61 3.20 6.15 17.00
C VAL A 61 4.22 5.03 16.89
N PHE A 62 4.45 4.56 15.66
CA PHE A 62 5.51 3.62 15.32
C PHE A 62 6.61 4.34 14.55
N LYS A 63 7.85 3.92 14.73
CA LYS A 63 9.04 4.42 14.03
C LYS A 63 9.67 3.32 13.20
N LEU A 64 10.01 3.61 11.96
CA LEU A 64 10.71 2.73 11.03
C LEU A 64 11.93 3.43 10.46
N ASP A 65 13.11 2.91 10.72
CA ASP A 65 14.36 3.39 10.15
C ASP A 65 14.76 2.53 8.94
N LEU A 66 14.89 3.15 7.77
CA LEU A 66 15.23 2.49 6.52
C LEU A 66 16.63 2.88 6.06
N ASN A 67 17.50 1.89 5.90
CA ASN A 67 18.88 2.06 5.43
C ASN A 67 18.99 2.24 3.92
N GLN A 68 17.97 1.83 3.17
CA GLN A 68 17.91 1.90 1.71
C GLN A 68 16.48 2.10 1.23
N ALA A 69 16.34 2.60 0.00
CA ALA A 69 15.03 2.71 -0.65
C ALA A 69 14.47 1.32 -0.97
N ALA A 70 13.20 1.10 -0.68
CA ALA A 70 12.49 -0.12 -1.04
C ALA A 70 10.97 0.09 -1.07
N LYS A 71 10.27 -0.85 -1.69
CA LYS A 71 8.81 -0.85 -1.73
C LYS A 71 8.25 -1.70 -0.59
N TYR A 72 7.28 -1.16 0.12
CA TYR A 72 6.61 -1.79 1.26
C TYR A 72 5.11 -1.78 1.08
N THR A 73 4.45 -2.74 1.72
CA THR A 73 2.99 -2.78 1.88
C THR A 73 2.66 -2.44 3.33
N LEU A 74 1.90 -1.37 3.53
CA LEU A 74 1.26 -1.05 4.78
C LEU A 74 -0.10 -1.70 4.81
N SER A 75 -0.40 -2.45 5.87
CA SER A 75 -1.70 -3.07 6.10
C SER A 75 -2.26 -2.57 7.41
N ILE A 76 -3.47 -2.07 7.37
CA ILE A 76 -4.25 -1.72 8.56
C ILE A 76 -5.63 -2.33 8.48
N SER A 77 -6.11 -2.86 9.60
CA SER A 77 -7.45 -3.39 9.68
C SER A 77 -8.09 -2.98 11.00
N SER A 78 -9.35 -2.59 10.93
CA SER A 78 -10.14 -2.20 12.09
C SER A 78 -11.62 -2.56 11.93
N ASN A 79 -12.30 -2.76 13.05
CA ASN A 79 -13.76 -2.88 13.11
C ASN A 79 -14.45 -1.50 13.25
N SER A 80 -13.68 -0.43 13.30
CA SER A 80 -14.14 0.95 13.45
C SER A 80 -13.37 1.86 12.48
N ALA A 81 -13.65 3.17 12.54
CA ALA A 81 -12.85 4.11 11.79
C ALA A 81 -11.42 4.16 12.33
N ALA A 82 -10.44 4.04 11.44
CA ALA A 82 -9.03 4.21 11.76
C ALA A 82 -8.33 5.01 10.67
N LYS A 83 -7.30 5.76 11.07
CA LYS A 83 -6.46 6.57 10.19
C LYS A 83 -5.00 6.33 10.51
N VAL A 84 -4.17 6.15 9.49
CA VAL A 84 -2.71 6.14 9.60
C VAL A 84 -2.18 7.38 8.92
N GLU A 85 -1.50 8.23 9.65
CA GLU A 85 -0.72 9.34 9.13
C GLU A 85 0.73 8.94 9.02
N ILE A 86 1.35 9.19 7.88
CA ILE A 86 2.74 8.82 7.59
C ILE A 86 3.56 10.09 7.52
N TYR A 87 4.64 10.12 8.27
CA TYR A 87 5.59 11.24 8.34
C TYR A 87 6.98 10.75 7.95
N GLN A 88 7.80 11.66 7.43
CA GLN A 88 9.20 11.37 7.08
C GLN A 88 10.13 12.34 7.80
N ASN A 89 11.10 11.80 8.51
CA ASN A 89 12.19 12.48 9.23
C ASN A 89 11.77 13.36 10.42
N ASP A 90 10.56 13.92 10.43
CA ASP A 90 10.04 14.76 11.50
C ASP A 90 8.51 14.57 11.69
N ASP A 91 7.95 15.25 12.66
CA ASP A 91 6.53 15.23 13.05
C ASP A 91 5.69 16.32 12.39
N LYS A 92 6.25 17.08 11.45
CA LYS A 92 5.60 18.29 10.92
C LYS A 92 4.91 18.05 9.59
N ASN A 93 5.48 17.16 8.76
CA ASN A 93 5.00 16.97 7.40
C ASN A 93 4.39 15.59 7.19
N ILE A 94 3.07 15.53 7.08
CA ILE A 94 2.38 14.31 6.66
C ILE A 94 2.66 14.12 5.18
N ILE A 95 3.31 13.01 4.83
CA ILE A 95 3.60 12.66 3.43
C ILE A 95 2.48 11.86 2.80
N ASP A 96 1.70 11.12 3.60
CA ASP A 96 0.52 10.38 3.13
C ASP A 96 -0.41 10.01 4.29
N THR A 97 -1.65 9.63 3.94
CA THR A 97 -2.66 9.20 4.89
C THR A 97 -3.43 7.99 4.36
N VAL A 98 -3.65 7.00 5.21
CA VAL A 98 -4.45 5.81 4.91
C VAL A 98 -5.65 5.77 5.82
N PHE A 99 -6.85 5.58 5.26
CA PHE A 99 -8.10 5.47 6.00
C PHE A 99 -8.67 4.06 5.94
N VAL A 100 -9.20 3.60 7.07
CA VAL A 100 -10.06 2.42 7.15
C VAL A 100 -11.40 2.86 7.73
N LEU A 101 -12.46 2.57 7.01
CA LEU A 101 -13.83 2.75 7.50
C LEU A 101 -14.39 1.38 7.85
N GLY A 102 -14.08 0.91 9.05
CA GLY A 102 -14.60 -0.34 9.57
C GLY A 102 -16.11 -0.25 9.83
N ASP A 103 -16.76 -1.39 9.73
CA ASP A 103 -18.12 -1.60 10.18
C ASP A 103 -18.06 -2.43 11.46
N LYS A 104 -18.84 -2.07 12.49
CA LYS A 104 -18.88 -2.80 13.78
C LYS A 104 -19.11 -4.31 13.60
N ALA A 105 -19.79 -4.69 12.52
CA ALA A 105 -20.09 -6.08 12.20
C ALA A 105 -18.93 -6.80 11.47
N GLN A 106 -18.04 -6.07 10.78
CA GLN A 106 -16.97 -6.66 9.99
C GLN A 106 -15.69 -5.82 10.06
N LYS A 107 -14.61 -6.52 10.40
CA LYS A 107 -13.26 -5.94 10.33
C LYS A 107 -12.88 -5.72 8.86
N LYS A 108 -12.61 -4.48 8.48
CA LYS A 108 -12.12 -4.14 7.14
C LYS A 108 -10.61 -4.01 7.14
N VAL A 109 -10.00 -4.43 6.04
CA VAL A 109 -8.58 -4.35 5.80
C VAL A 109 -8.33 -3.36 4.67
N THR A 110 -7.34 -2.52 4.84
CA THR A 110 -6.84 -1.64 3.78
C THR A 110 -5.34 -1.87 3.63
N ASP A 111 -4.93 -2.26 2.43
CA ASP A 111 -3.53 -2.41 2.04
C ASP A 111 -3.15 -1.30 1.07
N LYS A 112 -2.01 -0.66 1.32
CA LYS A 112 -1.46 0.37 0.44
C LYS A 112 0.04 0.17 0.26
N ASN A 113 0.50 0.26 -0.98
CA ASN A 113 1.90 0.13 -1.31
C ASN A 113 2.57 1.50 -1.36
N PHE A 114 3.80 1.55 -0.85
CA PHE A 114 4.60 2.76 -0.77
C PHE A 114 6.02 2.49 -1.29
N ASP A 115 6.56 3.44 -2.02
CA ASP A 115 7.97 3.50 -2.38
C ASP A 115 8.67 4.44 -1.37
N PHE A 116 9.24 3.84 -0.33
CA PHE A 116 9.97 4.60 0.68
C PHE A 116 11.43 4.76 0.29
N LEU A 117 11.95 5.96 0.45
CA LEU A 117 13.37 6.26 0.31
C LEU A 117 14.13 5.88 1.60
N LYS A 118 15.47 5.96 1.57
CA LYS A 118 16.26 5.89 2.79
C LYS A 118 15.86 7.02 3.74
N GLY A 119 15.60 6.70 5.01
CA GLY A 119 15.20 7.71 6.01
C GLY A 119 14.46 7.10 7.18
N THR A 120 13.99 7.95 8.06
CA THR A 120 13.16 7.61 9.21
C THR A 120 11.72 7.94 8.91
N TYR A 121 10.82 6.99 9.15
CA TYR A 121 9.38 7.15 8.96
C TYR A 121 8.66 6.95 10.27
N TYR A 122 7.59 7.73 10.45
CA TYR A 122 6.69 7.59 11.60
C TYR A 122 5.29 7.32 11.10
N PHE A 123 4.63 6.37 11.74
CA PHE A 123 3.25 5.99 11.47
C PHE A 123 2.42 6.31 12.70
N ARG A 124 1.62 7.36 12.64
CA ARG A 124 0.69 7.73 13.70
C ARG A 124 -0.66 7.11 13.41
N ILE A 125 -1.11 6.21 14.27
CA ILE A 125 -2.37 5.50 14.10
C ILE A 125 -3.39 6.05 15.07
N LEU A 126 -4.50 6.51 14.51
CA LEU A 126 -5.66 7.04 15.20
C LEU A 126 -6.81 6.08 14.96
N SER A 127 -7.31 5.42 16.01
CA SER A 127 -8.40 4.45 15.91
C SER A 127 -9.32 4.52 17.11
N VAL A 128 -10.62 4.50 16.86
CA VAL A 128 -11.66 4.45 17.90
C VAL A 128 -12.04 3.03 18.30
N GLY A 129 -11.45 2.02 17.69
CA GLY A 129 -11.67 0.61 17.97
C GLY A 129 -10.39 -0.21 17.84
N ASP A 130 -10.53 -1.50 18.11
CA ASP A 130 -9.43 -2.44 17.93
C ASP A 130 -8.91 -2.41 16.51
N TYR A 131 -7.59 -2.44 16.38
CA TYR A 131 -6.95 -2.47 15.06
C TYR A 131 -5.77 -3.42 15.01
N THR A 132 -5.43 -3.85 13.80
CA THR A 132 -4.15 -4.46 13.51
C THR A 132 -3.41 -3.61 12.51
N PHE A 133 -2.10 -3.50 12.69
CA PHE A 133 -1.21 -2.71 11.83
C PHE A 133 0.05 -3.50 11.52
N SER A 134 0.51 -3.42 10.29
CA SER A 134 1.81 -3.98 9.88
C SER A 134 2.39 -3.24 8.69
N VAL A 135 3.72 -3.27 8.59
CA VAL A 135 4.46 -2.91 7.38
C VAL A 135 5.28 -4.12 6.98
N SER A 136 5.12 -4.56 5.75
CA SER A 136 5.82 -5.72 5.19
C SER A 136 6.54 -5.36 3.91
N ASN A 137 7.52 -6.18 3.52
CA ASN A 137 8.11 -6.05 2.19
C ASN A 137 7.03 -6.26 1.12
N TYR A 138 7.04 -5.40 0.10
CA TYR A 138 6.14 -5.55 -1.03
C TYR A 138 6.42 -6.86 -1.77
N VAL A 139 5.40 -7.69 -1.92
CA VAL A 139 5.47 -8.90 -2.74
C VAL A 139 4.77 -8.63 -4.05
N CYS A 140 5.53 -8.63 -5.13
CA CYS A 140 4.98 -8.42 -6.46
C CYS A 140 4.35 -9.72 -7.00
N ASN A 141 3.07 -9.69 -7.28
CA ASN A 141 2.44 -10.71 -8.12
C ASN A 141 2.82 -10.39 -9.57
N HIS A 142 3.91 -11.01 -10.04
CA HIS A 142 4.50 -10.66 -11.33
C HIS A 142 3.54 -10.88 -12.49
N TYR A 143 3.26 -9.81 -13.23
CA TYR A 143 2.59 -9.84 -14.53
C TYR A 143 3.61 -9.50 -15.60
N PHE A 144 3.93 -10.48 -16.46
CA PHE A 144 5.01 -10.36 -17.42
C PHE A 144 4.53 -9.90 -18.78
N ASP A 145 5.17 -8.88 -19.30
CA ASP A 145 5.23 -8.60 -20.73
C ASP A 145 6.35 -9.45 -21.36
N VAL A 146 6.12 -9.96 -22.58
CA VAL A 146 7.01 -10.91 -23.23
C VAL A 146 7.49 -10.37 -24.57
N VAL A 147 8.78 -10.11 -24.65
CA VAL A 147 9.43 -9.74 -25.90
C VAL A 147 10.19 -10.93 -26.45
N THR A 148 9.85 -11.33 -27.68
CA THR A 148 10.50 -12.45 -28.37
C THR A 148 11.58 -11.95 -29.31
N THR A 149 12.80 -12.41 -29.13
CA THR A 149 13.90 -12.22 -30.07
C THR A 149 14.04 -13.46 -30.94
N SER A 150 13.80 -13.30 -32.22
CA SER A 150 13.88 -14.40 -33.19
C SER A 150 15.28 -14.99 -33.27
N PRO A 151 15.40 -16.32 -33.49
CA PRO A 151 16.68 -16.95 -33.69
C PRO A 151 17.31 -16.48 -35.02
N THR A 152 18.62 -16.31 -35.01
CA THR A 152 19.43 -16.06 -36.20
C THR A 152 20.14 -17.33 -36.63
N TYR A 153 20.89 -17.26 -37.73
CA TYR A 153 21.71 -18.40 -38.19
C TYR A 153 22.77 -18.83 -37.18
N PHE A 154 23.28 -17.87 -36.38
CA PHE A 154 24.38 -18.09 -35.44
C PHE A 154 23.91 -18.09 -33.96
N SER A 155 22.66 -17.73 -33.66
CA SER A 155 22.17 -17.56 -32.32
C SER A 155 20.76 -18.13 -32.15
N ALA A 156 20.54 -18.86 -31.07
CA ALA A 156 19.20 -19.24 -30.66
C ALA A 156 18.41 -17.98 -30.27
N GLY A 157 17.11 -17.95 -30.60
CA GLY A 157 16.21 -16.92 -30.08
C GLY A 157 16.05 -17.03 -28.59
N TYR A 158 15.44 -16.02 -28.00
CA TYR A 158 15.07 -16.01 -26.58
C TYR A 158 13.81 -15.19 -26.34
N HIS A 159 13.13 -15.50 -25.23
CA HIS A 159 12.03 -14.71 -24.74
C HIS A 159 12.51 -13.93 -23.51
N THR A 160 12.29 -12.63 -23.51
CA THR A 160 12.52 -11.77 -22.34
C THR A 160 11.19 -11.49 -21.69
N TYR A 161 11.06 -11.84 -20.43
CA TYR A 161 9.89 -11.60 -19.59
C TYR A 161 10.22 -10.44 -18.68
N THR A 162 9.43 -9.37 -18.74
CA THR A 162 9.60 -8.19 -17.87
C THR A 162 8.31 -7.90 -17.14
N CYS A 163 8.35 -7.92 -15.81
CA CYS A 163 7.18 -7.54 -15.01
C CYS A 163 6.94 -6.04 -15.14
N PHE A 164 5.77 -5.65 -15.62
CA PHE A 164 5.43 -4.24 -15.77
C PHE A 164 5.14 -3.54 -14.42
N LEU A 165 4.91 -4.30 -13.33
CA LEU A 165 4.66 -3.73 -11.99
C LEU A 165 5.95 -3.40 -11.23
N CYS A 166 7.00 -4.21 -11.35
CA CYS A 166 8.22 -4.07 -10.55
C CYS A 166 9.51 -4.06 -11.35
N GLY A 167 9.45 -4.22 -12.67
CA GLY A 167 10.62 -4.23 -13.54
C GLY A 167 11.48 -5.52 -13.47
N TYR A 168 11.13 -6.50 -12.63
CA TYR A 168 11.84 -7.78 -12.59
C TYR A 168 11.85 -8.44 -13.97
N SER A 169 13.00 -8.89 -14.44
CA SER A 169 13.15 -9.45 -15.77
C SER A 169 14.00 -10.71 -15.75
N TYR A 170 13.61 -11.69 -16.57
CA TYR A 170 14.39 -12.89 -16.82
C TYR A 170 14.27 -13.31 -18.29
N LYS A 171 15.19 -14.18 -18.74
CA LYS A 171 15.22 -14.68 -20.12
C LYS A 171 15.13 -16.20 -20.15
N THR A 172 14.37 -16.71 -21.14
CA THR A 172 14.34 -18.14 -21.46
C THR A 172 14.86 -18.35 -22.89
N LYS A 173 15.43 -19.52 -23.16
CA LYS A 173 15.82 -19.87 -24.53
C LYS A 173 14.59 -20.02 -25.39
N GLY A 174 14.59 -19.39 -26.55
CA GLY A 174 13.61 -19.60 -27.61
C GLY A 174 13.88 -20.89 -28.40
N ASP A 175 12.95 -21.25 -29.25
CA ASP A 175 13.09 -22.41 -30.09
C ASP A 175 14.22 -22.20 -31.11
N LYS A 176 15.02 -23.27 -31.35
CA LYS A 176 15.97 -23.27 -32.44
C LYS A 176 15.22 -23.23 -33.78
N ARG A 177 15.70 -22.46 -34.77
CA ARG A 177 15.16 -22.56 -36.13
C ARG A 177 15.17 -24.01 -36.57
N LYS A 178 14.02 -24.57 -36.88
CA LYS A 178 13.93 -25.84 -37.63
C LYS A 178 14.37 -25.53 -39.06
N PHE A 179 15.55 -25.95 -39.43
CA PHE A 179 15.98 -25.87 -40.83
C PHE A 179 15.01 -26.74 -41.62
N LEU A 180 14.31 -26.15 -42.55
CA LEU A 180 13.63 -26.91 -43.59
C LEU A 180 14.72 -27.68 -44.32
N LYS A 181 14.63 -29.01 -44.34
CA LYS A 181 15.55 -29.85 -45.14
C LYS A 181 15.49 -29.32 -46.57
N PRO A 182 16.66 -29.11 -47.24
CA PRO A 182 16.65 -28.71 -48.61
C PRO A 182 15.84 -29.71 -49.43
N LEU A 183 14.90 -29.21 -50.24
CA LEU A 183 14.16 -30.02 -51.17
C LEU A 183 15.15 -30.77 -52.02
N LYS A 184 15.14 -32.12 -51.97
CA LYS A 184 15.90 -32.94 -52.93
C LYS A 184 15.26 -32.67 -54.29
N PHE A 185 15.96 -31.95 -55.12
CA PHE A 185 15.64 -31.93 -56.52
C PHE A 185 15.92 -33.32 -57.09
N ILE A 186 14.86 -34.02 -57.46
CA ILE A 186 14.94 -35.28 -58.21
C ILE A 186 15.16 -34.85 -59.65
N HIS A 187 16.31 -35.21 -60.20
CA HIS A 187 16.63 -35.12 -61.61
C HIS A 187 16.02 -36.31 -62.35
#